data_3fd11a84aebf68608a0bf9da360122bd
#
_entry.id   3fd11a84aebf68608a0bf9da360122bd
#
_cell.length_a   1.000
_cell.length_b   1.000
_cell.length_c   1.000
_cell.angle_alpha   90.00
_cell.angle_beta   90.00
_cell.angle_gamma   90.00
#
_symmetry.space_group_name_H-M   'P 1'
#
loop_
_entity.id
_entity.type
_entity.pdbx_description
1 polymer ?
#
loop_
_entity_poly.entity_id
_entity_poly.type
_entity_poly.pdbx_seq_one_letter_code
_entity_poly.pdbx_strand_id
1 'polypeptide(L)'
;RSGCDWSSDVCSSDLKTFLKYYMIIGSLFTIISFFSVYVANSWAWLIGCYFIANVGAAGANVFYNSLLPSLAPSKYASEISTKGYAYGYIGGGLLLLVHLIFIQGASIYLDDSAVDLVTRLCIVSVGIWWFGWSIWTLKTVPEPEIENNLQNESFSKIILSAFSKIGRAHV
;
A
#
# COMPACT_ATOMS: atom_id res chain seq x y z
N ARG A 1 -25.19 -8.04 -25.87
CA ARG A 1 -25.15 -8.91 -24.67
C ARG A 1 -23.89 -9.74 -24.79
N SER A 2 -22.75 -9.16 -24.45
CA SER A 2 -21.47 -9.84 -24.27
C SER A 2 -21.52 -10.55 -22.92
N GLY A 3 -21.44 -11.87 -22.92
CA GLY A 3 -21.31 -12.68 -21.73
C GLY A 3 -19.96 -12.34 -21.09
N CYS A 4 -19.96 -11.77 -19.88
CA CYS A 4 -18.79 -11.66 -19.05
C CYS A 4 -18.39 -13.07 -18.64
N ASP A 5 -17.26 -13.56 -19.15
CA ASP A 5 -16.66 -14.81 -18.69
C ASP A 5 -16.05 -14.56 -17.29
N TRP A 6 -16.64 -15.19 -16.31
CA TRP A 6 -16.41 -15.00 -14.86
C TRP A 6 -14.95 -15.16 -14.41
N SER A 7 -14.10 -15.77 -15.22
CA SER A 7 -12.72 -16.11 -14.85
C SER A 7 -11.67 -15.10 -15.30
N SER A 8 -11.93 -14.28 -16.32
CA SER A 8 -10.96 -13.34 -16.88
C SER A 8 -11.17 -11.90 -16.42
N ASP A 9 -12.40 -11.48 -16.23
CA ASP A 9 -12.72 -10.12 -15.74
C ASP A 9 -12.43 -9.94 -14.26
N VAL A 10 -12.46 -11.04 -13.48
CA VAL A 10 -12.16 -11.08 -12.05
C VAL A 10 -10.69 -10.75 -11.75
N CYS A 11 -9.73 -11.02 -12.66
CA CYS A 11 -8.31 -10.93 -12.31
C CYS A 11 -7.70 -9.53 -12.41
N SER A 12 -8.14 -8.65 -13.32
CA SER A 12 -7.52 -7.34 -13.50
C SER A 12 -8.23 -6.20 -12.77
N SER A 13 -9.56 -6.17 -12.80
CA SER A 13 -10.35 -5.21 -12.03
C SER A 13 -10.23 -5.45 -10.52
N ASP A 14 -9.97 -6.69 -10.12
CA ASP A 14 -9.82 -7.06 -8.73
C ASP A 14 -8.50 -6.56 -8.11
N LEU A 15 -7.38 -6.57 -8.86
CA LEU A 15 -6.10 -6.08 -8.31
C LEU A 15 -6.19 -4.63 -7.83
N LYS A 16 -6.76 -3.74 -8.64
CA LYS A 16 -6.96 -2.34 -8.23
C LYS A 16 -7.98 -2.20 -7.11
N THR A 17 -9.02 -3.02 -7.15
CA THR A 17 -10.06 -3.03 -6.13
C THR A 17 -9.49 -3.48 -4.78
N PHE A 18 -8.70 -4.56 -4.74
CA PHE A 18 -8.00 -4.99 -3.53
C PHE A 18 -6.99 -3.95 -3.06
N LEU A 19 -6.17 -3.41 -3.96
CA LEU A 19 -5.24 -2.32 -3.65
C LEU A 19 -5.97 -1.16 -2.97
N LYS A 20 -7.10 -0.72 -3.53
CA LYS A 20 -7.94 0.34 -2.97
C LYS A 20 -8.42 0.02 -1.55
N TYR A 21 -8.93 -1.20 -1.29
CA TYR A 21 -9.40 -1.57 0.04
C TYR A 21 -8.26 -1.60 1.07
N TYR A 22 -7.12 -2.19 0.75
CA TYR A 22 -5.97 -2.23 1.65
C TYR A 22 -5.42 -0.84 1.97
N MET A 23 -5.38 0.06 0.98
CA MET A 23 -4.96 1.44 1.16
C MET A 23 -5.93 2.23 2.04
N ILE A 24 -7.25 2.08 1.83
CA ILE A 24 -8.27 2.74 2.66
C ILE A 24 -8.19 2.23 4.10
N ILE A 25 -8.13 0.91 4.30
CA ILE A 25 -8.05 0.32 5.64
C ILE A 25 -6.79 0.81 6.35
N GLY A 26 -5.62 0.73 5.71
CA GLY A 26 -4.37 1.13 6.31
C GLY A 26 -4.32 2.60 6.69
N SER A 27 -4.70 3.51 5.79
CA SER A 27 -4.73 4.95 6.05
C SER A 27 -5.78 5.33 7.11
N LEU A 28 -6.96 4.71 7.06
CA LEU A 28 -8.03 4.97 8.02
C LEU A 28 -7.61 4.58 9.45
N PHE A 29 -7.04 3.38 9.64
CA PHE A 29 -6.59 2.95 10.97
C PHE A 29 -5.40 3.76 11.48
N THR A 30 -4.54 4.27 10.60
CA THR A 30 -3.51 5.25 10.97
C THR A 30 -4.14 6.53 11.51
N ILE A 31 -5.20 7.05 10.88
CA ILE A 31 -5.92 8.24 11.34
C ILE A 31 -6.70 7.97 12.64
N ILE A 32 -7.39 6.84 12.73
CA ILE A 32 -8.19 6.45 13.90
C ILE A 32 -7.31 6.25 15.15
N SER A 33 -6.02 5.95 15.01
CA SER A 33 -5.09 5.86 16.15
C SER A 33 -5.04 7.14 17.00
N PHE A 34 -5.40 8.31 16.40
CA PHE A 34 -5.54 9.58 17.12
C PHE A 34 -6.43 9.49 18.36
N PHE A 35 -7.48 8.69 18.31
CA PHE A 35 -8.46 8.57 19.38
C PHE A 35 -7.99 7.74 20.58
N SER A 36 -6.73 7.33 20.61
CA SER A 36 -6.14 6.54 21.69
C SER A 36 -6.33 7.15 23.09
N VAL A 37 -6.40 8.48 23.19
CA VAL A 37 -6.56 9.20 24.46
C VAL A 37 -7.95 9.05 25.07
N TYR A 38 -8.93 8.81 24.23
CA TYR A 38 -10.34 8.69 24.65
C TYR A 38 -10.72 7.27 25.04
N VAL A 39 -9.78 6.32 24.93
CA VAL A 39 -10.01 4.90 25.21
C VAL A 39 -9.31 4.51 26.49
N ALA A 40 -9.99 3.73 27.34
CA ALA A 40 -9.46 3.31 28.65
C ALA A 40 -8.12 2.56 28.56
N ASN A 41 -7.89 1.77 27.50
CA ASN A 41 -6.64 1.06 27.23
C ASN A 41 -5.91 1.64 26.02
N SER A 42 -5.35 2.84 26.15
CA SER A 42 -4.68 3.59 25.06
C SER A 42 -3.63 2.78 24.30
N TRP A 43 -2.78 2.03 25.02
CA TRP A 43 -1.72 1.22 24.43
C TRP A 43 -2.27 0.07 23.58
N ALA A 44 -3.32 -0.61 24.04
CA ALA A 44 -3.93 -1.71 23.31
C ALA A 44 -4.62 -1.20 22.03
N TRP A 45 -5.25 -0.02 22.11
CA TRP A 45 -5.82 0.68 20.96
C TRP A 45 -4.77 1.01 19.92
N LEU A 46 -3.64 1.60 20.34
CA LEU A 46 -2.54 1.96 19.45
C LEU A 46 -1.95 0.72 18.76
N ILE A 47 -1.70 -0.35 19.52
CA ILE A 47 -1.17 -1.61 18.95
C ILE A 47 -2.17 -2.20 17.96
N GLY A 48 -3.46 -2.22 18.29
CA GLY A 48 -4.51 -2.72 17.39
C GLY A 48 -4.58 -1.93 16.07
N CYS A 49 -4.62 -0.60 16.16
CA CYS A 49 -4.61 0.28 14.98
C CYS A 49 -3.34 0.11 14.17
N TYR A 50 -2.17 0.05 14.82
CA TYR A 50 -0.89 -0.18 14.17
C TYR A 50 -0.84 -1.52 13.44
N PHE A 51 -1.30 -2.60 14.07
CA PHE A 51 -1.34 -3.91 13.45
C PHE A 51 -2.19 -3.92 12.18
N ILE A 52 -3.41 -3.38 12.25
CA ILE A 52 -4.32 -3.32 11.10
C ILE A 52 -3.74 -2.41 9.99
N ALA A 53 -3.17 -1.26 10.37
CA ALA A 53 -2.52 -0.36 9.42
C ALA A 53 -1.34 -1.04 8.71
N ASN A 54 -0.51 -1.83 9.42
CA ASN A 54 0.58 -2.61 8.83
C ASN A 54 0.09 -3.70 7.87
N VAL A 55 -0.97 -4.43 8.23
CA VAL A 55 -1.60 -5.40 7.31
C VAL A 55 -2.11 -4.69 6.06
N GLY A 56 -2.73 -3.52 6.21
CA GLY A 56 -3.14 -2.67 5.10
C GLY A 56 -1.97 -2.26 4.19
N ALA A 57 -0.86 -1.80 4.79
CA ALA A 57 0.34 -1.40 4.05
C ALA A 57 1.02 -2.58 3.34
N ALA A 58 1.17 -3.72 4.02
CA ALA A 58 1.76 -4.92 3.44
C ALA A 58 0.92 -5.45 2.28
N GLY A 59 -0.41 -5.53 2.45
CA GLY A 59 -1.33 -5.94 1.39
C GLY A 59 -1.30 -4.99 0.19
N ALA A 60 -1.36 -3.67 0.43
CA ALA A 60 -1.26 -2.67 -0.63
C ALA A 60 0.05 -2.81 -1.42
N ASN A 61 1.18 -3.08 -0.73
CA ASN A 61 2.49 -3.24 -1.37
C ASN A 61 2.53 -4.49 -2.27
N VAL A 62 1.91 -5.61 -1.86
CA VAL A 62 1.82 -6.82 -2.69
C VAL A 62 1.07 -6.52 -3.98
N PHE A 63 -0.10 -5.89 -3.91
CA PHE A 63 -0.89 -5.57 -5.10
C PHE A 63 -0.24 -4.50 -5.96
N TYR A 64 0.40 -3.49 -5.37
CA TYR A 64 1.18 -2.49 -6.09
C TYR A 64 2.31 -3.13 -6.91
N ASN A 65 3.08 -4.03 -6.30
CA ASN A 65 4.16 -4.73 -7.00
C ASN A 65 3.64 -5.66 -8.10
N SER A 66 2.46 -6.24 -7.94
CA SER A 66 1.81 -7.08 -8.96
C SER A 66 1.37 -6.29 -10.19
N LEU A 67 1.13 -4.99 -10.07
CA LEU A 67 0.81 -4.10 -11.18
C LEU A 67 2.05 -3.67 -11.99
N LEU A 68 3.26 -3.79 -11.44
CA LEU A 68 4.50 -3.32 -12.05
C LEU A 68 4.78 -3.94 -13.44
N PRO A 69 4.61 -5.25 -13.66
CA PRO A 69 4.87 -5.87 -14.98
C PRO A 69 3.96 -5.34 -16.09
N SER A 70 2.75 -4.86 -15.76
CA SER A 70 1.83 -4.27 -16.74
C SER A 70 2.16 -2.81 -17.09
N LEU A 71 2.93 -2.13 -16.22
CA LEU A 71 3.29 -0.72 -16.39
C LEU A 71 4.59 -0.52 -17.18
N ALA A 72 5.47 -1.53 -17.18
CA ALA A 72 6.80 -1.42 -17.75
C ALA A 72 7.19 -2.67 -18.54
N PRO A 73 7.82 -2.52 -19.73
CA PRO A 73 8.47 -3.63 -20.38
C PRO A 73 9.47 -4.31 -19.43
N SER A 74 9.56 -5.62 -19.48
CA SER A 74 10.40 -6.43 -18.56
C SER A 74 11.86 -5.94 -18.48
N LYS A 75 12.37 -5.37 -19.57
CA LYS A 75 13.71 -4.77 -19.64
C LYS A 75 13.92 -3.60 -18.68
N TYR A 76 12.88 -2.80 -18.40
CA TYR A 76 12.94 -1.59 -17.58
C TYR A 76 12.25 -1.74 -16.22
N ALA A 77 11.62 -2.88 -15.96
CA ALA A 77 10.83 -3.11 -14.73
C ALA A 77 11.68 -2.92 -13.48
N SER A 78 12.91 -3.43 -13.45
CA SER A 78 13.83 -3.27 -12.30
C SER A 78 14.23 -1.80 -12.07
N GLU A 79 14.51 -1.05 -13.14
CA GLU A 79 14.88 0.37 -13.03
C GLU A 79 13.72 1.22 -12.53
N ILE A 80 12.51 1.00 -13.05
CA ILE A 80 11.29 1.72 -12.65
C ILE A 80 10.95 1.40 -11.19
N SER A 81 11.03 0.13 -10.78
CA SER A 81 10.83 -0.28 -9.39
C SER A 81 11.83 0.41 -8.46
N THR A 82 13.12 0.38 -8.80
CA THR A 82 14.17 1.01 -7.98
C THR A 82 13.95 2.52 -7.83
N LYS A 83 13.59 3.21 -8.92
CA LYS A 83 13.26 4.65 -8.86
C LYS A 83 12.01 4.90 -8.01
N GLY A 84 10.98 4.08 -8.13
CA GLY A 84 9.77 4.18 -7.31
C GLY A 84 10.07 4.07 -5.82
N TYR A 85 10.85 3.07 -5.43
CA TYR A 85 11.29 2.93 -4.04
C TYR A 85 12.15 4.10 -3.57
N ALA A 86 13.10 4.58 -4.39
CA ALA A 86 13.94 5.73 -4.05
C ALA A 86 13.11 6.99 -3.78
N TYR A 87 12.15 7.32 -4.65
CA TYR A 87 11.24 8.44 -4.43
C TYR A 87 10.34 8.25 -3.20
N GLY A 88 9.89 7.03 -2.94
CA GLY A 88 9.14 6.69 -1.74
C GLY A 88 9.92 6.94 -0.46
N TYR A 89 11.20 6.51 -0.41
CA TYR A 89 12.09 6.75 0.73
C TYR A 89 12.40 8.25 0.92
N ILE A 90 12.62 8.99 -0.16
CA ILE A 90 12.85 10.45 -0.08
C ILE A 90 11.59 11.14 0.45
N GLY A 91 10.41 10.83 -0.08
CA GLY A 91 9.15 11.43 0.37
C GLY A 91 8.82 11.10 1.82
N GLY A 92 8.95 9.83 2.22
CA GLY A 92 8.76 9.40 3.60
C GLY A 92 9.80 9.98 4.55
N GLY A 93 11.06 10.07 4.14
CA GLY A 93 12.15 10.65 4.93
C GLY A 93 11.96 12.15 5.16
N LEU A 94 11.52 12.90 4.13
CA LEU A 94 11.19 14.32 4.27
C LEU A 94 10.01 14.55 5.23
N LEU A 95 8.95 13.75 5.12
CA LEU A 95 7.81 13.83 6.03
C LEU A 95 8.24 13.54 7.47
N LEU A 96 9.04 12.50 7.68
CA LEU A 96 9.59 12.17 8.99
C LEU A 96 10.43 13.30 9.56
N LEU A 97 11.30 13.93 8.75
CA LEU A 97 12.11 15.06 9.17
C LEU A 97 11.25 16.23 9.65
N VAL A 98 10.19 16.57 8.91
CA VAL A 98 9.23 17.60 9.28
C VAL A 98 8.56 17.27 10.62
N HIS A 99 8.13 16.02 10.82
CA HIS A 99 7.53 15.58 12.08
C HIS A 99 8.50 15.67 13.25
N LEU A 100 9.76 15.29 13.06
CA LEU A 100 10.79 15.40 14.10
C LEU A 100 11.00 16.87 14.50
N ILE A 101 11.02 17.80 13.54
CA ILE A 101 11.16 19.23 13.83
C ILE A 101 9.95 19.72 14.66
N PHE A 102 8.72 19.33 14.31
CA PHE A 102 7.53 19.72 15.06
C PHE A 102 7.52 19.14 16.49
N ILE A 103 7.83 17.85 16.64
CA ILE A 103 7.86 17.18 17.95
C ILE A 103 8.97 17.75 18.84
N GLN A 104 10.16 17.94 18.29
CA GLN A 104 11.28 18.56 19.05
C GLN A 104 11.00 20.01 19.40
N GLY A 105 10.43 20.78 18.47
CA GLY A 105 10.02 22.14 18.76
C GLY A 105 8.96 22.21 19.87
N ALA A 106 7.96 21.33 19.81
CA ALA A 106 6.96 21.22 20.86
C ALA A 106 7.58 20.85 22.22
N SER A 107 8.52 19.91 22.25
CA SER A 107 9.18 19.50 23.52
C SER A 107 10.04 20.58 24.18
N ILE A 108 10.48 21.57 23.41
CA ILE A 108 11.30 22.69 23.94
C ILE A 108 10.43 23.84 24.48
N TYR A 109 9.29 24.10 23.80
CA TYR A 109 8.50 25.32 24.01
C TYR A 109 7.14 25.08 24.66
N LEU A 110 6.66 23.84 24.74
CA LEU A 110 5.32 23.49 25.18
C LEU A 110 5.35 22.45 26.30
N ASP A 111 4.20 22.26 26.95
CA ASP A 111 3.99 21.24 27.99
C ASP A 111 3.79 19.83 27.41
N ASP A 112 3.91 18.82 28.25
CA ASP A 112 3.82 17.41 27.84
C ASP A 112 2.50 17.07 27.13
N SER A 113 1.40 17.70 27.52
CA SER A 113 0.09 17.48 26.90
C SER A 113 0.04 17.99 25.46
N ALA A 114 0.70 19.10 25.19
CA ALA A 114 0.81 19.65 23.82
C ALA A 114 1.77 18.82 22.95
N VAL A 115 2.87 18.31 23.53
CA VAL A 115 3.79 17.38 22.83
C VAL A 115 3.06 16.11 22.39
N ASP A 116 2.23 15.55 23.29
CA ASP A 116 1.41 14.37 22.97
C ASP A 116 0.41 14.67 21.84
N LEU A 117 -0.26 15.82 21.89
CA LEU A 117 -1.16 16.25 20.82
C LEU A 117 -0.43 16.41 19.47
N VAL A 118 0.72 17.08 19.45
CA VAL A 118 1.54 17.27 18.24
C VAL A 118 1.97 15.92 17.68
N THR A 119 2.41 15.00 18.52
CA THR A 119 2.81 13.65 18.09
C THR A 119 1.66 12.91 17.43
N ARG A 120 0.47 12.95 17.99
CA ARG A 120 -0.74 12.34 17.40
C ARG A 120 -1.15 12.99 16.09
N LEU A 121 -1.05 14.32 15.98
CA LEU A 121 -1.32 15.03 14.73
C LEU A 121 -0.31 14.66 13.64
N CYS A 122 0.97 14.45 13.99
CA CYS A 122 1.97 13.93 13.08
C CYS A 122 1.57 12.54 12.53
N ILE A 123 1.08 11.64 13.38
CA ILE A 123 0.61 10.32 12.94
C ILE A 123 -0.61 10.45 12.00
N VAL A 124 -1.57 11.30 12.33
CA VAL A 124 -2.72 11.57 11.45
C VAL A 124 -2.27 12.08 10.09
N SER A 125 -1.30 12.99 10.05
CA SER A 125 -0.77 13.54 8.79
C SER A 125 -0.13 12.47 7.91
N VAL A 126 0.50 11.42 8.50
CA VAL A 126 0.99 10.26 7.74
C VAL A 126 -0.18 9.53 7.06
N GLY A 127 -1.27 9.31 7.77
CA GLY A 127 -2.46 8.67 7.20
C GLY A 127 -3.07 9.48 6.05
N ILE A 128 -3.16 10.80 6.20
CA ILE A 128 -3.65 11.71 5.15
C ILE A 128 -2.70 11.73 3.95
N TRP A 129 -1.40 11.81 4.19
CA TRP A 129 -0.36 11.77 3.17
C TRP A 129 -0.43 10.47 2.35
N TRP A 130 -0.50 9.34 3.02
CA TRP A 130 -0.63 8.06 2.37
C TRP A 130 -1.91 7.95 1.55
N PHE A 131 -3.05 8.36 2.11
CA PHE A 131 -4.34 8.37 1.41
C PHE A 131 -4.32 9.24 0.15
N GLY A 132 -3.73 10.44 0.24
CA GLY A 132 -3.62 11.36 -0.90
C GLY A 132 -2.82 10.78 -2.07
N TRP A 133 -1.63 10.24 -1.79
CA TRP A 133 -0.79 9.58 -2.79
C TRP A 133 -1.45 8.31 -3.34
N SER A 134 -2.18 7.60 -2.52
CA SER A 134 -2.92 6.42 -2.90
C SER A 134 -4.00 6.73 -3.92
N ILE A 135 -4.78 7.78 -3.70
CA ILE A 135 -5.80 8.24 -4.67
C ILE A 135 -5.16 8.62 -6.00
N TRP A 136 -4.03 9.32 -5.95
CA TRP A 136 -3.32 9.67 -7.17
C TRP A 136 -2.88 8.41 -7.92
N THR A 137 -2.24 7.47 -7.25
CA THR A 137 -1.80 6.19 -7.85
C THR A 137 -2.96 5.47 -8.51
N LEU A 138 -4.11 5.33 -7.83
CA LEU A 138 -5.29 4.66 -8.36
C LEU A 138 -5.86 5.35 -9.62
N LYS A 139 -5.73 6.67 -9.72
CA LYS A 139 -6.19 7.45 -10.88
C LYS A 139 -5.22 7.40 -12.05
N THR A 140 -3.92 7.33 -11.77
CA THR A 140 -2.86 7.48 -12.79
C THR A 140 -2.45 6.14 -13.39
N VAL A 141 -2.47 5.07 -12.60
CA VAL A 141 -2.09 3.73 -13.06
C VAL A 141 -3.20 3.14 -13.93
N PRO A 142 -2.94 2.82 -15.22
CA PRO A 142 -3.92 2.16 -16.07
C PRO A 142 -4.23 0.74 -15.56
N GLU A 143 -5.40 0.21 -15.92
CA GLU A 143 -5.70 -1.20 -15.67
C GLU A 143 -4.88 -2.07 -16.62
N PRO A 144 -4.29 -3.18 -16.12
CA PRO A 144 -3.58 -4.10 -16.99
C PRO A 144 -4.56 -4.69 -18.02
N GLU A 145 -4.22 -4.55 -19.31
CA GLU A 145 -4.92 -5.28 -20.36
C GLU A 145 -4.56 -6.75 -20.24
N ILE A 146 -5.55 -7.62 -20.08
CA ILE A 146 -5.33 -9.06 -20.08
C ILE A 146 -5.16 -9.49 -21.53
N GLU A 147 -3.97 -9.97 -21.87
CA GLU A 147 -3.77 -10.70 -23.12
C GLU A 147 -4.64 -11.99 -23.09
N ASN A 148 -5.67 -12.04 -23.93
CA ASN A 148 -6.67 -13.12 -24.03
C ASN A 148 -6.08 -14.52 -24.38
N ASN A 149 -4.77 -14.69 -24.32
CA ASN A 149 -4.10 -15.93 -24.70
C ASN A 149 -4.15 -17.05 -23.66
N LEU A 150 -4.68 -16.79 -22.46
CA LEU A 150 -4.79 -17.83 -21.39
C LEU A 150 -6.18 -18.47 -21.30
N GLN A 151 -7.13 -18.08 -22.15
CA GLN A 151 -8.54 -18.51 -22.07
C GLN A 151 -8.79 -20.00 -22.31
N ASN A 152 -7.81 -20.78 -22.79
CA ASN A 152 -8.00 -22.20 -23.13
C ASN A 152 -7.14 -23.19 -22.33
N GLU A 153 -6.41 -22.75 -21.30
CA GLU A 153 -5.62 -23.66 -20.52
C GLU A 153 -6.35 -24.10 -19.23
N SER A 154 -6.49 -25.40 -19.05
CA SER A 154 -7.06 -25.98 -17.82
C SER A 154 -6.24 -25.52 -16.60
N PHE A 155 -6.92 -25.16 -15.51
CA PHE A 155 -6.35 -24.69 -14.24
C PHE A 155 -5.19 -25.58 -13.73
N SER A 156 -5.30 -26.90 -13.92
CA SER A 156 -4.21 -27.85 -13.61
C SER A 156 -2.95 -27.62 -14.44
N LYS A 157 -3.05 -27.22 -15.72
CA LYS A 157 -1.90 -26.92 -16.57
C LYS A 157 -1.24 -25.61 -16.16
N ILE A 158 -2.01 -24.60 -15.72
CA ILE A 158 -1.49 -23.33 -15.22
C ILE A 158 -0.65 -23.56 -13.95
N ILE A 159 -1.16 -24.34 -13.01
CA ILE A 159 -0.42 -24.71 -11.79
C ILE A 159 0.86 -25.48 -12.14
N LEU A 160 0.78 -26.47 -13.03
CA LEU A 160 1.94 -27.28 -13.41
C LEU A 160 3.01 -26.44 -14.11
N SER A 161 2.62 -25.50 -14.97
CA SER A 161 3.52 -24.57 -15.65
C SER A 161 4.19 -23.59 -14.68
N ALA A 162 3.46 -23.11 -13.67
CA ALA A 162 3.98 -22.25 -12.63
C ALA A 162 5.06 -22.98 -11.78
N PHE A 163 4.79 -24.22 -11.35
CA PHE A 163 5.77 -25.04 -10.63
C PHE A 163 6.99 -25.37 -11.49
N SER A 164 6.81 -25.66 -12.78
CA SER A 164 7.91 -25.92 -13.72
C SER A 164 8.79 -24.69 -13.97
N LYS A 165 8.22 -23.47 -13.95
CA LYS A 165 8.98 -22.21 -14.07
C LYS A 165 9.77 -21.91 -12.80
N ILE A 166 9.23 -22.17 -11.62
CA ILE A 166 9.91 -22.01 -10.33
C ILE A 166 11.11 -22.95 -10.25
N GLY A 167 10.97 -24.21 -10.68
CA GLY A 167 12.05 -25.20 -10.68
C GLY A 167 13.21 -24.86 -11.63
N ARG A 168 12.98 -24.09 -12.70
CA ARG A 168 14.02 -23.67 -13.66
C ARG A 168 14.77 -22.40 -13.25
N ALA A 169 14.27 -21.62 -12.32
CA ALA A 169 14.94 -20.42 -11.84
C ALA A 169 16.06 -20.70 -10.82
N HIS A 170 16.25 -21.96 -10.42
CA HIS A 170 17.25 -22.40 -9.45
C HIS A 170 18.37 -23.28 -10.03
N VAL A 171 18.55 -23.33 -11.35
CA VAL A 171 19.66 -24.05 -12.00
C VAL A 171 20.58 -23.11 -12.73
#